data_f3e2462451fc726c1b4fd452bd6196e8
#
_entry.id   f3e2462451fc726c1b4fd452bd6196e8
#
_cell.length_a   1.000
_cell.length_b   1.000
_cell.length_c   1.000
_cell.angle_alpha   90.00
_cell.angle_beta   90.00
_cell.angle_gamma   90.00
#
_symmetry.space_group_name_H-M   'P 1'
#
loop_
_entity.id
_entity.type
_entity.pdbx_description
1 polymer ?
#
loop_
_entity_poly.entity_id
_entity_poly.type
_entity_poly.pdbx_seq_one_letter_code
_entity_poly.pdbx_strand_id
1 'polypeptide(L)'
;MNPTDPMTLPIPGAMPFSLRTGWVLKPNRLTDCLEEKERCGQQVLDLTESNPTRASLSYPPDLLDDLGNPENRFYRPLPRGLPSAVETVRDYYRARGMAVPENRIFLSASTSESYTHLFRLLGNPGDIFLTPRPSYPLFEFLAQLECVRLSFYPLAFDGLWHIDFPGLSPCLATSSGM
;
A
#
# COMPACT_ATOMS: atom_id res chain seq x y z
N MET A 1 12.91 -32.86 21.07
CA MET A 1 12.55 -31.60 20.37
C MET A 1 11.06 -31.67 20.11
N ASN A 2 10.34 -30.67 20.55
CA ASN A 2 8.88 -30.66 20.51
C ASN A 2 8.43 -30.25 19.09
N PRO A 3 7.55 -30.98 18.37
CA PRO A 3 7.14 -30.68 17.01
C PRO A 3 6.33 -29.38 16.83
N THR A 4 6.17 -28.60 17.90
CA THR A 4 5.50 -27.30 17.92
C THR A 4 6.46 -26.11 18.00
N ASP A 5 7.79 -26.36 17.88
CA ASP A 5 8.76 -25.26 17.86
C ASP A 5 8.73 -24.56 16.47
N PRO A 6 8.40 -23.27 16.40
CA PRO A 6 8.34 -22.53 15.13
C PRO A 6 9.71 -22.35 14.46
N MET A 7 10.79 -22.83 15.04
CA MET A 7 12.15 -22.80 14.48
C MET A 7 12.63 -24.12 13.88
N THR A 8 11.75 -25.08 13.64
CA THR A 8 12.13 -26.30 12.91
C THR A 8 12.48 -25.94 11.44
N LEU A 9 13.70 -26.28 11.02
CA LEU A 9 14.19 -26.10 9.67
C LEU A 9 13.26 -26.76 8.65
N PRO A 10 13.14 -26.21 7.43
CA PRO A 10 12.19 -26.68 6.44
C PRO A 10 12.41 -28.14 6.07
N ILE A 11 11.31 -28.89 5.98
CA ILE A 11 11.26 -30.27 5.51
C ILE A 11 11.82 -30.33 4.07
N PRO A 12 12.66 -31.33 3.71
CA PRO A 12 13.12 -31.52 2.34
C PRO A 12 11.93 -31.62 1.38
N GLY A 13 11.85 -30.71 0.39
CA GLY A 13 10.74 -30.55 -0.55
C GLY A 13 9.86 -29.33 -0.27
N ALA A 14 10.06 -28.59 0.81
CA ALA A 14 9.40 -27.31 1.04
C ALA A 14 9.95 -26.22 0.09
N MET A 15 9.08 -25.28 -0.26
CA MET A 15 9.45 -24.12 -1.08
C MET A 15 10.66 -23.40 -0.46
N PRO A 16 11.70 -23.05 -1.25
CA PRO A 16 12.91 -22.42 -0.75
C PRO A 16 12.68 -20.96 -0.30
N PHE A 17 11.45 -20.48 -0.40
CA PHE A 17 11.06 -19.12 -0.10
C PHE A 17 10.17 -19.04 1.14
N SER A 18 10.11 -17.87 1.74
CA SER A 18 9.23 -17.58 2.87
C SER A 18 7.76 -17.85 2.53
N LEU A 19 7.00 -18.45 3.46
CA LEU A 19 5.56 -18.61 3.33
C LEU A 19 4.81 -17.27 3.17
N ARG A 20 5.43 -16.15 3.54
CA ARG A 20 4.90 -14.80 3.32
C ARG A 20 4.72 -14.46 1.84
N THR A 21 5.43 -15.14 0.95
CA THR A 21 5.37 -14.94 -0.50
C THR A 21 4.62 -16.07 -1.22
N GLY A 22 3.90 -16.91 -0.49
CA GLY A 22 3.11 -18.03 -1.02
C GLY A 22 1.81 -17.59 -1.70
N TRP A 23 1.87 -16.55 -2.52
CA TRP A 23 0.69 -16.03 -3.23
C TRP A 23 0.26 -16.91 -4.38
N VAL A 24 -1.05 -16.96 -4.60
CA VAL A 24 -1.63 -17.56 -5.81
C VAL A 24 -1.52 -16.54 -6.95
N LEU A 25 -0.54 -16.74 -7.84
CA LEU A 25 -0.26 -15.82 -8.95
C LEU A 25 -1.03 -16.20 -10.24
N LYS A 26 -2.15 -16.91 -10.12
CA LYS A 26 -3.01 -17.21 -11.28
C LYS A 26 -3.80 -15.98 -11.68
N PRO A 27 -3.96 -15.71 -12.99
CA PRO A 27 -4.88 -14.70 -13.48
C PRO A 27 -6.28 -14.90 -12.89
N ASN A 28 -6.96 -13.81 -12.61
CA ASN A 28 -8.35 -13.88 -12.20
C ASN A 28 -9.28 -13.87 -13.44
N ARG A 29 -10.57 -14.18 -13.24
CA ARG A 29 -11.55 -14.24 -14.33
C ARG A 29 -11.67 -12.96 -15.15
N LEU A 30 -11.41 -11.80 -14.54
CA LEU A 30 -11.44 -10.53 -15.26
C LEU A 30 -10.23 -10.40 -16.19
N THR A 31 -9.06 -10.77 -15.71
CA THR A 31 -7.82 -10.81 -16.53
C THR A 31 -8.00 -11.76 -17.72
N ASP A 32 -8.48 -12.99 -17.46
CA ASP A 32 -8.74 -13.96 -18.53
C ASP A 32 -9.73 -13.41 -19.57
N CYS A 33 -10.79 -12.75 -19.12
CA CYS A 33 -11.79 -12.15 -20.00
C CYS A 33 -11.23 -10.99 -20.84
N LEU A 34 -10.35 -10.17 -20.23
CA LEU A 34 -9.69 -9.06 -20.94
C LEU A 34 -8.77 -9.59 -22.04
N GLU A 35 -7.89 -10.53 -21.69
CA GLU A 35 -6.99 -11.19 -22.65
C GLU A 35 -7.75 -11.84 -23.82
N GLU A 36 -8.88 -12.50 -23.53
CA GLU A 36 -9.74 -13.08 -24.56
C GLU A 36 -10.29 -12.04 -25.51
N LYS A 37 -10.80 -10.90 -24.97
CA LYS A 37 -11.32 -9.79 -25.79
C LYS A 37 -10.25 -9.17 -26.67
N GLU A 38 -9.07 -8.91 -26.12
CA GLU A 38 -7.92 -8.38 -26.85
C GLU A 38 -7.49 -9.33 -27.97
N ARG A 39 -7.42 -10.65 -27.70
CA ARG A 39 -7.10 -11.67 -28.70
C ARG A 39 -8.12 -11.72 -29.83
N CYS A 40 -9.39 -11.46 -29.52
CA CYS A 40 -10.47 -11.38 -30.51
C CYS A 40 -10.51 -10.02 -31.26
N GLY A 41 -9.57 -9.09 -30.98
CA GLY A 41 -9.53 -7.76 -31.58
C GLY A 41 -10.68 -6.86 -31.16
N GLN A 42 -11.35 -7.16 -30.04
CA GLN A 42 -12.40 -6.32 -29.50
C GLN A 42 -11.79 -5.10 -28.81
N GLN A 43 -12.32 -3.93 -29.12
CA GLN A 43 -11.91 -2.72 -28.43
C GLN A 43 -12.44 -2.72 -27.01
N VAL A 44 -11.53 -2.59 -26.02
CA VAL A 44 -11.87 -2.43 -24.62
C VAL A 44 -11.52 -1.01 -24.19
N LEU A 45 -12.47 -0.32 -23.58
CA LEU A 45 -12.24 0.98 -22.98
C LEU A 45 -11.68 0.77 -21.57
N ASP A 46 -10.41 1.08 -21.39
CA ASP A 46 -9.76 1.02 -20.07
C ASP A 46 -10.06 2.28 -19.27
N LEU A 47 -10.87 2.15 -18.22
CA LEU A 47 -11.19 3.21 -17.26
C LEU A 47 -10.33 3.13 -15.99
N THR A 48 -9.32 2.23 -15.98
CA THR A 48 -8.45 2.01 -14.82
C THR A 48 -7.04 2.61 -15.01
N GLU A 49 -6.82 3.33 -16.12
CA GLU A 49 -5.51 3.93 -16.40
C GLU A 49 -5.09 4.91 -15.29
N SER A 50 -4.09 4.53 -14.53
CA SER A 50 -3.56 5.30 -13.39
C SER A 50 -2.20 5.96 -13.69
N ASN A 51 -1.63 5.70 -14.88
CA ASN A 51 -0.38 6.33 -15.29
C ASN A 51 -0.65 7.79 -15.75
N PRO A 52 -0.14 8.81 -15.02
CA PRO A 52 -0.43 10.21 -15.35
C PRO A 52 0.00 10.58 -16.77
N THR A 53 1.12 10.06 -17.24
CA THR A 53 1.62 10.38 -18.58
C THR A 53 0.76 9.77 -19.69
N ARG A 54 0.15 8.61 -19.46
CA ARG A 54 -0.82 8.02 -20.38
C ARG A 54 -2.18 8.73 -20.32
N ALA A 55 -2.53 9.27 -19.16
CA ALA A 55 -3.71 10.10 -18.98
C ALA A 55 -3.53 11.54 -19.53
N SER A 56 -2.51 11.77 -20.33
CA SER A 56 -2.19 13.07 -20.96
C SER A 56 -1.87 14.19 -19.98
N LEU A 57 -1.46 13.86 -18.76
CA LEU A 57 -0.92 14.82 -17.83
C LEU A 57 0.56 15.03 -18.12
N SER A 58 0.91 16.24 -18.60
CA SER A 58 2.29 16.59 -18.89
C SER A 58 3.00 17.12 -17.66
N TYR A 59 4.23 16.67 -17.46
CA TYR A 59 5.13 17.24 -16.45
C TYR A 59 5.93 18.40 -17.02
N PRO A 60 6.36 19.36 -16.20
CA PRO A 60 7.31 20.39 -16.62
C PRO A 60 8.58 19.74 -17.20
N PRO A 61 9.15 20.28 -18.31
CA PRO A 61 10.33 19.69 -18.95
C PRO A 61 11.57 19.70 -18.05
N ASP A 62 11.63 20.61 -17.09
CA ASP A 62 12.71 20.81 -16.13
C ASP A 62 12.53 20.02 -14.82
N LEU A 63 11.49 19.18 -14.73
CA LEU A 63 11.15 18.43 -13.50
C LEU A 63 12.34 17.64 -12.91
N LEU A 64 13.22 17.12 -13.77
CA LEU A 64 14.33 16.28 -13.36
C LEU A 64 15.67 17.04 -13.19
N ASP A 65 15.71 18.35 -13.48
CA ASP A 65 16.93 19.13 -13.43
C ASP A 65 17.52 19.17 -12.01
N ASP A 66 16.67 19.20 -11.00
CA ASP A 66 17.09 19.16 -9.60
C ASP A 66 17.83 17.87 -9.21
N LEU A 67 17.62 16.76 -9.93
CA LEU A 67 18.38 15.53 -9.69
C LEU A 67 19.85 15.69 -10.02
N GLY A 68 20.20 16.60 -10.96
CA GLY A 68 21.57 16.96 -11.33
C GLY A 68 22.29 17.87 -10.34
N ASN A 69 21.63 18.35 -9.29
CA ASN A 69 22.24 19.23 -8.31
C ASN A 69 23.46 18.57 -7.64
N PRO A 70 24.66 19.20 -7.68
CA PRO A 70 25.89 18.67 -7.07
C PRO A 70 25.75 18.30 -5.59
N GLU A 71 24.88 18.95 -4.84
CA GLU A 71 24.63 18.66 -3.43
C GLU A 71 24.00 17.26 -3.22
N ASN A 72 23.32 16.70 -4.22
CA ASN A 72 22.68 15.38 -4.13
C ASN A 72 23.69 14.23 -4.06
N ARG A 73 24.98 14.46 -4.37
CA ARG A 73 26.04 13.45 -4.24
C ARG A 73 26.50 13.21 -2.79
N PHE A 74 26.13 14.09 -1.87
CA PHE A 74 26.50 13.94 -0.47
C PHE A 74 25.50 13.02 0.24
N TYR A 75 25.98 11.89 0.75
CA TYR A 75 25.18 10.97 1.56
C TYR A 75 24.82 11.60 2.91
N ARG A 76 23.56 11.87 3.13
CA ARG A 76 23.03 12.47 4.36
C ARG A 76 21.78 11.71 4.81
N PRO A 77 21.93 10.57 5.50
CA PRO A 77 20.78 9.81 5.99
C PRO A 77 20.10 10.59 7.13
N LEU A 78 18.84 10.90 6.92
CA LEU A 78 18.00 11.63 7.89
C LEU A 78 16.72 10.86 8.14
N PRO A 79 16.35 10.60 9.41
CA PRO A 79 15.22 9.71 9.74
C PRO A 79 13.86 10.15 9.20
N ARG A 80 13.68 11.42 8.89
CA ARG A 80 12.42 12.00 8.39
C ARG A 80 12.49 12.45 6.94
N GLY A 81 13.64 12.29 6.28
CA GLY A 81 13.93 12.84 4.96
C GLY A 81 14.66 14.19 5.02
N LEU A 82 14.94 14.78 3.86
CA LEU A 82 15.62 16.07 3.77
C LEU A 82 14.80 17.18 4.45
N PRO A 83 15.42 18.05 5.29
CA PRO A 83 14.72 19.13 5.97
C PRO A 83 13.98 20.06 5.01
N SER A 84 14.59 20.44 3.88
CA SER A 84 13.97 21.26 2.84
C SER A 84 12.71 20.62 2.26
N ALA A 85 12.72 19.29 2.04
CA ALA A 85 11.54 18.59 1.56
C ALA A 85 10.44 18.50 2.63
N VAL A 86 10.80 18.27 3.90
CA VAL A 86 9.86 18.29 5.03
C VAL A 86 9.21 19.68 5.16
N GLU A 87 10.01 20.75 5.03
CA GLU A 87 9.54 22.13 5.04
C GLU A 87 8.56 22.41 3.90
N THR A 88 8.89 21.98 2.69
CA THR A 88 8.00 22.12 1.52
C THR A 88 6.66 21.42 1.74
N VAL A 89 6.66 20.20 2.31
CA VAL A 89 5.43 19.47 2.65
C VAL A 89 4.65 20.21 3.73
N ARG A 90 5.30 20.73 4.77
CA ARG A 90 4.65 21.57 5.78
C ARG A 90 3.94 22.77 5.15
N ASP A 91 4.64 23.46 4.25
CA ASP A 91 4.10 24.66 3.60
C ASP A 91 2.96 24.36 2.64
N TYR A 92 3.02 23.20 1.96
CA TYR A 92 1.91 22.69 1.18
C TYR A 92 0.63 22.51 2.02
N TYR A 93 0.74 21.93 3.22
CA TYR A 93 -0.41 21.79 4.12
C TYR A 93 -0.87 23.13 4.69
N ARG A 94 0.07 24.02 5.04
CA ARG A 94 -0.24 25.37 5.53
C ARG A 94 -1.05 26.17 4.50
N ALA A 95 -0.69 26.12 3.22
CA ALA A 95 -1.44 26.79 2.16
C ALA A 95 -2.88 26.26 2.00
N ARG A 96 -3.18 25.10 2.55
CA ARG A 96 -4.52 24.47 2.61
C ARG A 96 -5.23 24.66 3.95
N GLY A 97 -4.72 25.53 4.81
CA GLY A 97 -5.31 25.83 6.12
C GLY A 97 -5.00 24.78 7.20
N MET A 98 -4.08 23.83 6.95
CA MET A 98 -3.69 22.80 7.91
C MET A 98 -2.32 23.08 8.51
N ALA A 99 -2.26 23.27 9.83
CA ALA A 99 -1.01 23.45 10.57
C ALA A 99 -0.44 22.09 10.98
N VAL A 100 0.50 21.55 10.18
CA VAL A 100 1.21 20.31 10.49
C VAL A 100 2.61 20.62 10.98
N PRO A 101 2.99 20.28 12.23
CA PRO A 101 4.34 20.46 12.73
C PRO A 101 5.34 19.56 11.99
N GLU A 102 6.54 20.07 11.72
CA GLU A 102 7.59 19.32 10.99
C GLU A 102 7.96 17.99 11.65
N ASN A 103 7.92 17.92 12.99
CA ASN A 103 8.23 16.69 13.73
C ASN A 103 7.18 15.58 13.53
N ARG A 104 6.06 15.86 12.87
CA ARG A 104 5.02 14.90 12.50
C ARG A 104 5.05 14.52 11.01
N ILE A 105 6.04 15.02 10.26
CA ILE A 105 6.20 14.72 8.84
C ILE A 105 7.36 13.75 8.67
N PHE A 106 7.08 12.61 8.05
CA PHE A 106 8.06 11.59 7.69
C PHE A 106 7.93 11.28 6.21
N LEU A 107 9.02 11.41 5.47
CA LEU A 107 9.04 11.10 4.06
C LEU A 107 9.47 9.64 3.86
N SER A 108 8.79 8.97 2.97
CA SER A 108 9.07 7.59 2.54
C SER A 108 9.15 7.50 1.03
N ALA A 109 9.76 6.45 0.51
CA ALA A 109 9.92 6.26 -0.92
C ALA A 109 8.58 5.98 -1.63
N SER A 110 7.58 5.47 -0.91
CA SER A 110 6.26 5.17 -1.47
C SER A 110 5.18 5.04 -0.39
N THR A 111 3.92 5.11 -0.81
CA THR A 111 2.78 4.80 0.06
C THR A 111 2.84 3.36 0.59
N SER A 112 3.31 2.40 -0.23
CA SER A 112 3.48 1.01 0.21
C SER A 112 4.49 0.89 1.35
N GLU A 113 5.62 1.59 1.28
CA GLU A 113 6.59 1.64 2.36
C GLU A 113 6.00 2.26 3.63
N SER A 114 5.23 3.34 3.49
CA SER A 114 4.53 3.95 4.63
C SER A 114 3.58 2.97 5.31
N TYR A 115 2.79 2.19 4.56
CA TYR A 115 1.93 1.15 5.12
C TYR A 115 2.71 0.06 5.84
N THR A 116 3.82 -0.39 5.27
CA THR A 116 4.73 -1.35 5.91
C THR A 116 5.23 -0.83 7.26
N HIS A 117 5.66 0.43 7.31
CA HIS A 117 6.08 1.06 8.57
C HIS A 117 4.93 1.14 9.59
N LEU A 118 3.72 1.46 9.16
CA LEU A 118 2.55 1.51 10.04
C LEU A 118 2.17 0.13 10.57
N PHE A 119 2.19 -0.92 9.75
CA PHE A 119 1.94 -2.27 10.22
C PHE A 119 2.93 -2.70 11.30
N ARG A 120 4.23 -2.44 11.09
CA ARG A 120 5.29 -2.76 12.07
C ARG A 120 5.19 -1.94 13.35
N LEU A 121 4.76 -0.67 13.24
CA LEU A 121 4.64 0.22 14.39
C LEU A 121 3.44 -0.11 15.26
N LEU A 122 2.31 -0.49 14.65
CA LEU A 122 1.01 -0.57 15.30
C LEU A 122 0.54 -2.00 15.58
N GLY A 123 1.16 -3.02 14.95
CA GLY A 123 0.74 -4.40 15.08
C GLY A 123 1.87 -5.38 15.33
N ASN A 124 1.54 -6.47 15.98
CA ASN A 124 2.37 -7.65 16.14
C ASN A 124 2.00 -8.70 15.07
N PRO A 125 2.88 -9.70 14.80
CA PRO A 125 2.50 -10.81 13.95
C PRO A 125 1.22 -11.50 14.42
N GLY A 126 0.25 -11.62 13.53
CA GLY A 126 -1.07 -12.20 13.80
C GLY A 126 -2.16 -11.20 14.16
N ASP A 127 -1.83 -9.96 14.50
CA ASP A 127 -2.82 -8.92 14.76
C ASP A 127 -3.70 -8.63 13.53
N ILE A 128 -4.90 -8.12 13.78
CA ILE A 128 -5.91 -7.85 12.75
C ILE A 128 -6.04 -6.34 12.53
N PHE A 129 -5.89 -5.92 11.27
CA PHE A 129 -6.18 -4.57 10.83
C PHE A 129 -7.50 -4.53 10.07
N LEU A 130 -8.38 -3.62 10.44
CA LEU A 130 -9.60 -3.35 9.68
C LEU A 130 -9.29 -2.50 8.46
N THR A 131 -9.77 -2.93 7.30
CA THR A 131 -9.56 -2.20 6.04
C THR A 131 -10.85 -2.14 5.23
N PRO A 132 -11.11 -1.05 4.50
CA PRO A 132 -12.30 -0.97 3.67
C PRO A 132 -12.23 -1.91 2.45
N ARG A 133 -13.39 -2.27 1.92
CA ARG A 133 -13.51 -2.93 0.61
C ARG A 133 -14.61 -2.22 -0.20
N PRO A 134 -14.29 -1.66 -1.38
CA PRO A 134 -13.00 -1.71 -2.08
C PRO A 134 -11.88 -0.90 -1.41
N SER A 135 -10.62 -1.28 -1.67
CA SER A 135 -9.44 -0.65 -1.10
C SER A 135 -8.23 -0.77 -2.03
N TYR A 136 -7.05 -0.38 -1.53
CA TYR A 136 -5.79 -0.45 -2.25
C TYR A 136 -5.40 -1.89 -2.57
N PRO A 137 -5.18 -2.27 -3.84
CA PRO A 137 -4.98 -3.66 -4.24
C PRO A 137 -3.77 -4.35 -3.58
N LEU A 138 -2.72 -3.61 -3.25
CA LEU A 138 -1.52 -4.18 -2.64
C LEU A 138 -1.63 -4.39 -1.11
N PHE A 139 -2.73 -3.97 -0.49
CA PHE A 139 -2.87 -4.01 0.97
C PHE A 139 -2.71 -5.43 1.53
N GLU A 140 -3.35 -6.42 0.88
CA GLU A 140 -3.28 -7.82 1.29
C GLU A 140 -1.85 -8.37 1.23
N PHE A 141 -1.10 -8.03 0.17
CA PHE A 141 0.30 -8.44 0.02
C PHE A 141 1.20 -7.80 1.09
N LEU A 142 1.03 -6.50 1.34
CA LEU A 142 1.81 -5.78 2.35
C LEU A 142 1.52 -6.33 3.76
N ALA A 143 0.26 -6.57 4.09
CA ALA A 143 -0.13 -7.15 5.37
C ALA A 143 0.47 -8.55 5.58
N GLN A 144 0.43 -9.40 4.54
CA GLN A 144 1.00 -10.73 4.60
C GLN A 144 2.53 -10.70 4.78
N LEU A 145 3.23 -9.79 4.10
CA LEU A 145 4.67 -9.60 4.28
C LEU A 145 5.04 -9.19 5.70
N GLU A 146 4.20 -8.40 6.34
CA GLU A 146 4.38 -7.96 7.73
C GLU A 146 3.77 -8.92 8.76
N CYS A 147 3.27 -10.08 8.33
CA CYS A 147 2.65 -11.11 9.19
C CYS A 147 1.42 -10.61 9.96
N VAL A 148 0.73 -9.59 9.49
CA VAL A 148 -0.56 -9.14 10.05
C VAL A 148 -1.71 -9.65 9.18
N ARG A 149 -2.92 -9.66 9.72
CA ARG A 149 -4.14 -10.10 9.05
C ARG A 149 -5.01 -8.90 8.73
N LEU A 150 -5.77 -8.97 7.64
CA LEU A 150 -6.78 -7.98 7.32
C LEU A 150 -8.18 -8.54 7.57
N SER A 151 -9.04 -7.72 8.16
CA SER A 151 -10.48 -7.91 8.22
C SER A 151 -11.14 -6.80 7.41
N PHE A 152 -12.02 -7.16 6.48
CA PHE A 152 -12.61 -6.20 5.56
C PHE A 152 -13.99 -5.76 6.04
N TYR A 153 -14.24 -4.46 5.94
CA TYR A 153 -15.57 -3.90 6.10
C TYR A 153 -16.05 -3.23 4.79
N PRO A 154 -17.37 -3.25 4.50
CA PRO A 154 -17.88 -2.70 3.26
C PRO A 154 -17.84 -1.17 3.26
N LEU A 155 -17.60 -0.60 2.07
CA LEU A 155 -17.97 0.78 1.76
C LEU A 155 -19.30 0.78 1.02
N ALA A 156 -20.13 1.79 1.26
CA ALA A 156 -21.33 2.08 0.50
C ALA A 156 -21.08 3.23 -0.49
N PHE A 157 -21.83 3.21 -1.61
CA PHE A 157 -21.78 4.25 -2.63
C PHE A 157 -23.20 4.75 -2.95
N ASP A 158 -23.39 6.03 -2.74
CA ASP A 158 -24.66 6.74 -3.05
C ASP A 158 -24.43 8.00 -3.91
N GLY A 159 -23.36 7.98 -4.71
CA GLY A 159 -22.80 9.13 -5.43
C GLY A 159 -21.43 9.53 -4.88
N LEU A 160 -21.16 9.19 -3.63
CA LEU A 160 -19.86 9.30 -2.96
C LEU A 160 -19.59 8.01 -2.19
N TRP A 161 -18.30 7.66 -2.03
CA TRP A 161 -17.91 6.54 -1.19
C TRP A 161 -17.93 6.94 0.27
N HIS A 162 -18.58 6.16 1.13
CA HIS A 162 -18.60 6.37 2.58
C HIS A 162 -18.55 5.04 3.34
N ILE A 163 -18.25 5.11 4.63
CA ILE A 163 -18.20 3.94 5.49
C ILE A 163 -19.63 3.45 5.75
N ASP A 164 -19.89 2.19 5.44
CA ASP A 164 -21.13 1.50 5.86
C ASP A 164 -21.00 1.11 7.34
N PHE A 165 -21.43 1.98 8.25
CA PHE A 165 -21.37 1.73 9.69
C PHE A 165 -22.15 0.50 10.15
N PRO A 166 -23.35 0.20 9.63
CA PRO A 166 -24.02 -1.07 9.90
C PRO A 166 -23.17 -2.29 9.55
N GLY A 167 -22.53 -2.28 8.37
CA GLY A 167 -21.63 -3.36 7.93
C GLY A 167 -20.31 -3.42 8.68
N LEU A 168 -19.82 -2.31 9.22
CA LEU A 168 -18.61 -2.26 10.02
C LEU A 168 -18.78 -2.88 11.42
N SER A 169 -19.94 -2.69 12.05
CA SER A 169 -20.18 -3.11 13.45
C SER A 169 -19.88 -4.59 13.73
N PRO A 170 -20.30 -5.56 12.89
CA PRO A 170 -19.94 -6.97 13.08
C PRO A 170 -18.43 -7.23 13.01
N CYS A 171 -17.71 -6.48 12.15
CA CYS A 171 -16.25 -6.62 12.00
C CYS A 171 -15.50 -6.21 13.26
N LEU A 172 -15.99 -5.19 13.98
CA LEU A 172 -15.41 -4.76 15.26
C LEU A 172 -15.62 -5.81 16.35
N ALA A 173 -16.81 -6.44 16.41
CA ALA A 173 -17.12 -7.45 17.40
C ALA A 173 -16.25 -8.71 17.27
N THR A 174 -15.96 -9.15 16.04
CA THR A 174 -15.08 -10.29 15.77
C THR A 174 -13.61 -10.02 16.10
N SER A 175 -13.18 -8.76 16.06
CA SER A 175 -11.80 -8.36 16.34
C SER A 175 -11.51 -8.24 17.85
N SER A 176 -12.54 -8.12 18.68
CA SER A 176 -12.42 -7.93 20.15
C SER A 176 -12.47 -9.24 20.95
N GLY A 177 -12.61 -10.37 20.31
CA GLY A 177 -12.85 -11.68 20.92
C GLY A 177 -11.65 -12.64 20.90
N MET A 178 -10.41 -12.14 20.75
CA MET A 178 -9.16 -12.93 20.82
C MET A 178 -8.16 -12.33 21.78
#